data_a6ffe3b38a5ecc74dbaea2c0f8592494
#
_entry.id   a6ffe3b38a5ecc74dbaea2c0f8592494
#
_cell.length_a   1.000
_cell.length_b   1.000
_cell.length_c   1.000
_cell.angle_alpha   90.00
_cell.angle_beta   90.00
_cell.angle_gamma   90.00
#
_symmetry.space_group_name_H-M   'P 1'
#
loop_
_entity.id
_entity.type
_entity.pdbx_description
1 polymer ?
#
loop_
_entity_poly.entity_id
_entity_poly.type
_entity_poly.pdbx_seq_one_letter_code
_entity_poly.pdbx_strand_id
1 'polypeptide(L)'
;YYTIDGSDPRLPGGAVSGSATTTAGGIAIPQTRTIVARARSGSDWSGPMQSTFVVGVPASAANLVVSEIMYHPADVTASEQAAGITSESNFEFIEVQNISNQAIDLSGVLISDAFDFAFPVFTLAAGEAALVVRNIAAFEERFGSGLPIVGEWGDVNDPDGGSKLSNGGETITITAVGGAVIQSFDYDDDTALGWPSLADGSGQSLVLRDPLSSPDNGLPISWRSSVAGQGTPGVVTEDVYQEWTLLHFSPAQLADDLVSGPTADPDGDGIENAIELALVGDPLVASLEVLPGATLTNYSSGVPVPGDYLTITFQRRRDLGGLTALVQFSSDLVDWSDSGVALTVIDQGDGTEIVTYRDTQTAFSQRRFLRVQVTLN
;
A
#
# COMPACT_ATOMS: atom_id res chain seq x y z
N TYR A 1 28.09 -14.77 -33.67
CA TYR A 1 26.63 -14.70 -33.66
C TYR A 1 26.19 -14.22 -32.29
N TYR A 2 25.18 -13.39 -32.27
CA TYR A 2 24.54 -12.92 -31.04
C TYR A 2 23.03 -12.77 -31.23
N THR A 3 22.29 -12.82 -30.13
CA THR A 3 20.88 -12.44 -30.03
C THR A 3 20.75 -11.25 -29.04
N ILE A 4 19.67 -10.50 -29.15
CA ILE A 4 19.37 -9.36 -28.25
C ILE A 4 18.08 -9.60 -27.41
N ASP A 5 17.57 -10.82 -27.45
CA ASP A 5 16.35 -11.29 -26.77
C ASP A 5 16.65 -12.33 -25.66
N GLY A 6 17.93 -12.53 -25.33
CA GLY A 6 18.36 -13.50 -24.33
C GLY A 6 18.37 -14.97 -24.80
N SER A 7 17.88 -15.25 -26.01
CA SER A 7 17.91 -16.60 -26.58
C SER A 7 19.31 -17.03 -27.00
N ASP A 8 19.58 -18.34 -27.03
CA ASP A 8 20.87 -18.87 -27.51
C ASP A 8 20.95 -18.71 -29.07
N PRO A 9 21.99 -18.09 -29.60
CA PRO A 9 22.19 -18.01 -31.04
C PRO A 9 22.37 -19.36 -31.73
N ARG A 10 22.63 -20.45 -30.97
CA ARG A 10 22.76 -21.83 -31.46
C ARG A 10 21.52 -22.64 -31.12
N LEU A 11 20.86 -23.21 -32.12
CA LEU A 11 19.75 -24.16 -31.92
C LEU A 11 20.27 -25.57 -31.55
N PRO A 12 19.43 -26.39 -30.89
CA PRO A 12 19.68 -27.83 -30.78
C PRO A 12 20.01 -28.42 -32.16
N GLY A 13 21.09 -29.21 -32.22
CA GLY A 13 21.61 -29.74 -33.52
C GLY A 13 22.65 -28.84 -34.19
N GLY A 14 22.94 -27.64 -33.66
CA GLY A 14 24.06 -26.79 -34.08
C GLY A 14 23.75 -25.79 -35.20
N ALA A 15 22.50 -25.69 -35.64
CA ALA A 15 22.08 -24.65 -36.58
C ALA A 15 22.10 -23.25 -35.93
N VAL A 16 22.20 -22.21 -36.74
CA VAL A 16 22.06 -20.82 -36.31
C VAL A 16 20.59 -20.51 -36.04
N SER A 17 20.27 -19.89 -34.93
CA SER A 17 18.92 -19.42 -34.60
C SER A 17 18.46 -18.33 -35.57
N GLY A 18 17.17 -18.30 -35.91
CA GLY A 18 16.58 -17.27 -36.76
C GLY A 18 16.63 -15.85 -36.16
N SER A 19 16.73 -15.73 -34.82
CA SER A 19 16.91 -14.47 -34.09
C SER A 19 18.39 -14.05 -34.01
N ALA A 20 19.33 -14.92 -34.36
CA ALA A 20 20.74 -14.63 -34.27
C ALA A 20 21.26 -13.81 -35.46
N THR A 21 22.11 -12.86 -35.20
CA THR A 21 22.78 -12.02 -36.20
C THR A 21 24.30 -11.94 -35.92
N THR A 22 25.02 -11.27 -36.80
CA THR A 22 26.45 -10.98 -36.66
C THR A 22 26.71 -9.50 -36.84
N THR A 23 27.74 -8.96 -36.19
CA THR A 23 28.19 -7.61 -36.46
C THR A 23 29.72 -7.55 -36.53
N ALA A 24 30.24 -6.64 -37.36
CA ALA A 24 31.65 -6.26 -37.38
C ALA A 24 31.94 -4.96 -36.63
N GLY A 25 30.90 -4.35 -36.03
CA GLY A 25 30.99 -3.06 -35.33
C GLY A 25 30.22 -3.09 -34.01
N GLY A 26 29.93 -1.93 -33.48
CA GLY A 26 29.12 -1.78 -32.26
C GLY A 26 27.67 -2.20 -32.46
N ILE A 27 27.03 -2.68 -31.39
CA ILE A 27 25.61 -3.02 -31.32
C ILE A 27 24.93 -1.85 -30.60
N ALA A 28 23.97 -1.19 -31.28
CA ALA A 28 23.15 -0.17 -30.62
C ALA A 28 22.10 -0.86 -29.73
N ILE A 29 22.05 -0.45 -28.46
CA ILE A 29 21.11 -0.98 -27.46
C ILE A 29 20.27 0.21 -26.97
N PRO A 30 19.11 0.47 -27.59
CA PRO A 30 18.25 1.62 -27.25
C PRO A 30 17.41 1.41 -25.96
N GLN A 31 17.34 0.20 -25.45
CA GLN A 31 16.62 -0.19 -24.22
C GLN A 31 17.33 -1.38 -23.58
N THR A 32 17.10 -1.65 -22.31
CA THR A 32 17.70 -2.78 -21.60
C THR A 32 17.48 -4.09 -22.35
N ARG A 33 18.56 -4.83 -22.59
CA ARG A 33 18.59 -6.08 -23.34
C ARG A 33 19.61 -7.05 -22.79
N THR A 34 19.24 -8.31 -22.77
CA THR A 34 20.16 -9.41 -22.53
C THR A 34 20.72 -9.90 -23.86
N ILE A 35 22.03 -9.81 -24.02
CA ILE A 35 22.73 -10.29 -25.20
C ILE A 35 23.36 -11.65 -24.87
N VAL A 36 23.07 -12.64 -25.72
CA VAL A 36 23.77 -13.92 -25.71
C VAL A 36 24.62 -14.03 -26.96
N ALA A 37 25.90 -14.32 -26.82
CA ALA A 37 26.84 -14.42 -27.93
C ALA A 37 27.59 -15.75 -27.92
N ARG A 38 27.87 -16.26 -29.10
CA ARG A 38 28.77 -17.41 -29.35
C ARG A 38 29.67 -17.14 -30.55
N ALA A 39 30.92 -17.56 -30.44
CA ALA A 39 31.78 -17.67 -31.62
C ALA A 39 31.49 -18.97 -32.37
N ARG A 40 31.63 -18.92 -33.71
CA ARG A 40 31.46 -20.10 -34.57
C ARG A 40 32.61 -20.17 -35.61
N SER A 41 33.18 -21.37 -35.74
CA SER A 41 34.15 -21.69 -36.78
C SER A 41 33.75 -22.97 -37.48
N GLY A 42 33.33 -22.86 -38.72
CA GLY A 42 32.75 -24.01 -39.47
C GLY A 42 31.48 -24.54 -38.78
N SER A 43 31.53 -25.78 -38.27
CA SER A 43 30.48 -26.44 -37.49
C SER A 43 30.61 -26.21 -35.98
N ASP A 44 31.75 -25.73 -35.49
CA ASP A 44 32.11 -25.68 -34.08
C ASP A 44 31.64 -24.37 -33.46
N TRP A 45 30.99 -24.49 -32.26
CA TRP A 45 30.49 -23.36 -31.49
C TRP A 45 31.23 -23.25 -30.15
N SER A 46 31.50 -22.02 -29.73
CA SER A 46 31.95 -21.76 -28.35
C SER A 46 30.81 -21.99 -27.32
N GLY A 47 31.16 -22.01 -26.06
CA GLY A 47 30.17 -21.78 -24.96
C GLY A 47 29.45 -20.44 -25.13
N PRO A 48 28.25 -20.28 -24.56
CA PRO A 48 27.55 -19.00 -24.57
C PRO A 48 28.28 -18.01 -23.65
N MET A 49 28.29 -16.74 -24.05
CA MET A 49 28.57 -15.60 -23.20
C MET A 49 27.29 -14.77 -23.13
N GLN A 50 26.85 -14.45 -21.93
CA GLN A 50 25.63 -13.66 -21.70
C GLN A 50 25.96 -12.41 -20.88
N SER A 51 25.34 -11.28 -21.25
CA SER A 51 25.42 -10.05 -20.49
C SER A 51 24.14 -9.23 -20.68
N THR A 52 23.64 -8.65 -19.61
CA THR A 52 22.52 -7.70 -19.67
C THR A 52 23.08 -6.28 -19.65
N PHE A 53 22.62 -5.48 -20.61
CA PHE A 53 22.96 -4.06 -20.75
C PHE A 53 21.74 -3.24 -20.33
N VAL A 54 21.84 -2.55 -19.20
CA VAL A 54 20.79 -1.68 -18.69
C VAL A 54 20.90 -0.31 -19.38
N VAL A 55 19.77 0.20 -19.84
CA VAL A 55 19.66 1.50 -20.49
C VAL A 55 18.66 2.35 -19.71
N GLY A 56 19.13 3.47 -19.17
CA GLY A 56 18.36 4.32 -18.27
C GLY A 56 18.85 4.22 -16.82
N VAL A 57 18.01 4.65 -15.90
CA VAL A 57 18.25 4.49 -14.45
C VAL A 57 17.77 3.10 -14.03
N PRO A 58 18.67 2.21 -13.56
CA PRO A 58 18.24 0.88 -13.14
C PRO A 58 17.44 0.95 -11.83
N ALA A 59 16.52 0.00 -11.64
CA ALA A 59 15.87 -0.22 -10.36
C ALA A 59 16.92 -0.61 -9.29
N SER A 60 16.74 -0.08 -8.09
CA SER A 60 17.63 -0.27 -6.94
C SER A 60 16.87 -0.04 -5.63
N ALA A 61 17.47 -0.41 -4.49
CA ALA A 61 16.90 -0.14 -3.18
C ALA A 61 16.67 1.37 -2.87
N ALA A 62 17.28 2.27 -3.64
CA ALA A 62 17.12 3.71 -3.46
C ALA A 62 15.94 4.31 -4.25
N ASN A 63 15.30 3.53 -5.14
CA ASN A 63 14.29 4.09 -6.04
C ASN A 63 13.08 3.18 -6.30
N LEU A 64 13.06 1.94 -5.82
CA LEU A 64 11.96 1.01 -5.97
C LEU A 64 11.61 0.37 -4.62
N VAL A 65 10.33 0.42 -4.26
CA VAL A 65 9.79 -0.24 -3.06
C VAL A 65 8.54 -1.06 -3.42
N VAL A 66 8.22 -2.07 -2.59
CA VAL A 66 6.88 -2.67 -2.57
C VAL A 66 5.99 -1.73 -1.78
N SER A 67 4.95 -1.19 -2.43
CA SER A 67 4.04 -0.20 -1.87
C SER A 67 2.74 -0.79 -1.36
N GLU A 68 2.26 -1.91 -1.96
CA GLU A 68 1.03 -2.57 -1.55
C GLU A 68 1.11 -4.08 -1.76
N ILE A 69 0.49 -4.85 -0.85
CA ILE A 69 0.40 -6.32 -0.92
C ILE A 69 -1.03 -6.73 -0.60
N MET A 70 -1.72 -7.36 -1.54
CA MET A 70 -2.99 -8.04 -1.33
C MET A 70 -2.73 -9.54 -1.27
N TYR A 71 -2.48 -10.06 -0.07
CA TYR A 71 -2.15 -11.48 0.13
C TYR A 71 -3.36 -12.33 0.53
N HIS A 72 -4.40 -11.71 1.11
CA HIS A 72 -5.62 -12.40 1.53
C HIS A 72 -6.86 -11.57 1.14
N PRO A 73 -7.23 -11.55 -0.14
CA PRO A 73 -8.42 -10.84 -0.63
C PRO A 73 -9.70 -11.34 0.02
N ALA A 74 -10.76 -10.50 0.01
CA ALA A 74 -12.09 -10.93 0.41
C ALA A 74 -12.60 -12.07 -0.46
N ASP A 75 -13.50 -12.90 0.10
CA ASP A 75 -14.17 -14.01 -0.56
C ASP A 75 -14.78 -13.63 -1.91
N VAL A 76 -14.85 -14.62 -2.80
CA VAL A 76 -15.45 -14.47 -4.13
C VAL A 76 -16.94 -14.18 -4.02
N THR A 77 -17.40 -13.11 -4.64
CA THR A 77 -18.81 -12.72 -4.72
C THR A 77 -19.60 -13.63 -5.66
N ALA A 78 -20.94 -13.62 -5.55
CA ALA A 78 -21.80 -14.38 -6.47
C ALA A 78 -21.65 -13.93 -7.94
N SER A 79 -21.35 -12.66 -8.19
CA SER A 79 -21.09 -12.13 -9.55
C SER A 79 -19.81 -12.69 -10.13
N GLU A 80 -18.74 -12.68 -9.36
CA GLU A 80 -17.42 -13.20 -9.75
C GLU A 80 -17.46 -14.72 -9.96
N GLN A 81 -18.21 -15.45 -9.13
CA GLN A 81 -18.48 -16.90 -9.35
C GLN A 81 -19.21 -17.16 -10.67
N ALA A 82 -20.18 -16.31 -11.01
CA ALA A 82 -20.87 -16.40 -12.29
C ALA A 82 -19.97 -16.09 -13.48
N ALA A 83 -18.93 -15.28 -13.29
CA ALA A 83 -17.86 -15.03 -14.26
C ALA A 83 -16.81 -16.16 -14.31
N GLY A 84 -16.94 -17.19 -13.47
CA GLY A 84 -16.07 -18.38 -13.47
C GLY A 84 -14.88 -18.29 -12.52
N ILE A 85 -14.82 -17.28 -11.64
CA ILE A 85 -13.77 -17.14 -10.64
C ILE A 85 -14.17 -17.96 -9.40
N THR A 86 -13.32 -18.89 -8.97
CA THR A 86 -13.64 -19.85 -7.92
C THR A 86 -12.82 -19.69 -6.64
N SER A 87 -11.75 -18.90 -6.67
CA SER A 87 -10.90 -18.66 -5.51
C SER A 87 -10.58 -17.17 -5.37
N GLU A 88 -10.64 -16.67 -4.15
CA GLU A 88 -10.25 -15.30 -3.75
C GLU A 88 -8.80 -14.99 -4.09
N SER A 89 -7.93 -16.00 -4.03
CA SER A 89 -6.51 -15.82 -4.35
C SER A 89 -6.25 -15.34 -5.79
N ASN A 90 -7.22 -15.47 -6.70
CA ASN A 90 -7.10 -14.89 -8.05
C ASN A 90 -7.04 -13.35 -8.05
N PHE A 91 -7.38 -12.71 -6.94
CA PHE A 91 -7.33 -11.25 -6.78
C PHE A 91 -6.07 -10.76 -6.05
N GLU A 92 -5.13 -11.66 -5.75
CA GLU A 92 -3.86 -11.30 -5.14
C GLU A 92 -3.03 -10.42 -6.07
N PHE A 93 -2.32 -9.46 -5.48
CA PHE A 93 -1.38 -8.62 -6.21
C PHE A 93 -0.25 -8.08 -5.32
N ILE A 94 0.85 -7.72 -5.97
CA ILE A 94 1.92 -6.89 -5.41
C ILE A 94 2.02 -5.63 -6.25
N GLU A 95 2.07 -4.49 -5.59
CA GLU A 95 2.39 -3.22 -6.20
C GLU A 95 3.81 -2.80 -5.87
N VAL A 96 4.53 -2.30 -6.87
CA VAL A 96 5.83 -1.67 -6.71
C VAL A 96 5.76 -0.23 -7.13
N GLN A 97 6.40 0.66 -6.37
CA GLN A 97 6.41 2.10 -6.63
C GLN A 97 7.82 2.62 -6.90
N ASN A 98 7.94 3.49 -7.90
CA ASN A 98 9.13 4.29 -8.12
C ASN A 98 9.12 5.51 -7.19
N ILE A 99 9.92 5.46 -6.13
CA ILE A 99 10.02 6.54 -5.13
C ILE A 99 11.02 7.63 -5.51
N SER A 100 11.55 7.63 -6.73
CA SER A 100 12.50 8.64 -7.20
C SER A 100 11.84 9.68 -8.12
N ASN A 101 12.56 10.75 -8.39
CA ASN A 101 12.13 11.81 -9.30
C ASN A 101 12.52 11.57 -10.77
N GLN A 102 12.94 10.35 -11.12
CA GLN A 102 13.32 9.96 -12.48
C GLN A 102 12.64 8.64 -12.85
N ALA A 103 12.40 8.44 -14.15
CA ALA A 103 11.94 7.15 -14.64
C ALA A 103 13.02 6.08 -14.44
N ILE A 104 12.63 4.89 -13.98
CA ILE A 104 13.51 3.75 -13.75
C ILE A 104 13.18 2.59 -14.69
N ASP A 105 14.17 1.79 -15.00
CA ASP A 105 14.04 0.60 -15.84
C ASP A 105 13.87 -0.65 -14.97
N LEU A 106 12.71 -1.29 -15.06
CA LEU A 106 12.39 -2.55 -14.39
C LEU A 106 12.69 -3.79 -15.24
N SER A 107 13.16 -3.62 -16.49
CA SER A 107 13.38 -4.73 -17.42
C SER A 107 14.30 -5.80 -16.83
N GLY A 108 13.77 -7.02 -16.62
CA GLY A 108 14.52 -8.14 -16.06
C GLY A 108 14.75 -8.08 -14.54
N VAL A 109 14.11 -7.16 -13.83
CA VAL A 109 13.95 -7.24 -12.37
C VAL A 109 13.14 -8.49 -12.05
N LEU A 110 13.49 -9.21 -10.99
CA LEU A 110 12.86 -10.45 -10.59
C LEU A 110 12.15 -10.27 -9.23
N ILE A 111 10.97 -10.86 -9.11
CA ILE A 111 10.34 -11.18 -7.83
C ILE A 111 10.53 -12.68 -7.62
N SER A 112 10.91 -13.11 -6.42
CA SER A 112 11.13 -14.51 -6.03
C SER A 112 10.76 -14.75 -4.57
N ASP A 113 10.88 -15.99 -4.13
CA ASP A 113 10.51 -16.59 -2.84
C ASP A 113 8.99 -16.76 -2.73
N ALA A 114 8.19 -15.70 -2.72
CA ALA A 114 6.72 -15.79 -2.72
C ALA A 114 6.18 -16.40 -4.03
N PHE A 115 6.68 -15.92 -5.14
CA PHE A 115 6.41 -16.44 -6.50
C PHE A 115 7.51 -15.96 -7.45
N ASP A 116 7.60 -16.63 -8.61
CA ASP A 116 8.57 -16.26 -9.65
C ASP A 116 7.92 -15.33 -10.68
N PHE A 117 8.43 -14.10 -10.80
CA PHE A 117 8.03 -13.15 -11.83
C PHE A 117 9.24 -12.38 -12.36
N ALA A 118 9.35 -12.27 -13.68
CA ALA A 118 10.37 -11.45 -14.34
C ALA A 118 9.70 -10.27 -15.05
N PHE A 119 10.03 -9.05 -14.64
CA PHE A 119 9.51 -7.87 -15.34
C PHE A 119 9.90 -7.89 -16.81
N PRO A 120 8.94 -7.72 -17.73
CA PRO A 120 9.23 -7.55 -19.15
C PRO A 120 10.03 -6.26 -19.38
N VAL A 121 10.28 -5.91 -20.64
CA VAL A 121 10.83 -4.58 -20.95
C VAL A 121 9.82 -3.52 -20.53
N PHE A 122 10.11 -2.84 -19.41
CA PHE A 122 9.21 -1.89 -18.77
C PHE A 122 9.95 -0.75 -18.11
N THR A 123 9.48 0.48 -18.34
CA THR A 123 10.00 1.69 -17.70
C THR A 123 8.91 2.26 -16.81
N LEU A 124 9.20 2.43 -15.53
CA LEU A 124 8.28 3.00 -14.53
C LEU A 124 8.60 4.48 -14.34
N ALA A 125 7.64 5.35 -14.64
CA ALA A 125 7.84 6.80 -14.52
C ALA A 125 8.07 7.22 -13.05
N ALA A 126 8.58 8.43 -12.86
CA ALA A 126 8.82 8.99 -11.52
C ALA A 126 7.51 9.08 -10.73
N GLY A 127 7.49 8.56 -9.51
CA GLY A 127 6.33 8.56 -8.62
C GLY A 127 5.24 7.55 -8.96
N GLU A 128 5.29 6.91 -10.12
CA GLU A 128 4.26 5.96 -10.56
C GLU A 128 4.41 4.57 -9.90
N ALA A 129 3.30 3.82 -9.89
CA ALA A 129 3.25 2.44 -9.45
C ALA A 129 3.02 1.47 -10.60
N ALA A 130 3.37 0.20 -10.39
CA ALA A 130 3.14 -0.90 -11.32
C ALA A 130 2.68 -2.15 -10.57
N LEU A 131 1.68 -2.84 -11.13
CA LEU A 131 1.05 -4.01 -10.53
C LEU A 131 1.55 -5.30 -11.18
N VAL A 132 1.88 -6.26 -10.34
CA VAL A 132 2.00 -7.66 -10.71
C VAL A 132 0.86 -8.39 -10.03
N VAL A 133 0.00 -9.04 -10.81
CA VAL A 133 -1.24 -9.65 -10.32
C VAL A 133 -1.21 -11.17 -10.50
N ARG A 134 -1.96 -11.92 -9.70
CA ARG A 134 -1.99 -13.36 -9.89
C ARG A 134 -2.74 -13.79 -11.13
N ASN A 135 -3.87 -13.16 -11.44
CA ASN A 135 -4.69 -13.45 -12.61
C ASN A 135 -5.29 -12.16 -13.16
N ILE A 136 -4.89 -11.74 -14.36
CA ILE A 136 -5.34 -10.47 -14.95
C ILE A 136 -6.86 -10.45 -15.16
N ALA A 137 -7.45 -11.53 -15.68
CA ALA A 137 -8.88 -11.55 -16.00
C ALA A 137 -9.74 -11.46 -14.72
N ALA A 138 -9.36 -12.15 -13.65
CA ALA A 138 -10.03 -12.06 -12.36
C ALA A 138 -9.82 -10.68 -11.73
N PHE A 139 -8.61 -10.16 -11.78
CA PHE A 139 -8.27 -8.84 -11.26
C PHE A 139 -9.10 -7.73 -11.94
N GLU A 140 -9.19 -7.75 -13.27
CA GLU A 140 -10.00 -6.77 -14.03
C GLU A 140 -11.50 -6.90 -13.76
N GLU A 141 -12.01 -8.11 -13.44
CA GLU A 141 -13.41 -8.31 -13.02
C GLU A 141 -13.72 -7.61 -11.70
N ARG A 142 -12.80 -7.63 -10.73
CA ARG A 142 -12.98 -7.01 -9.40
C ARG A 142 -12.65 -5.52 -9.38
N PHE A 143 -11.51 -5.14 -9.96
CA PHE A 143 -10.92 -3.80 -9.83
C PHE A 143 -11.16 -2.91 -11.07
N GLY A 144 -11.69 -3.49 -12.15
CA GLY A 144 -11.84 -2.79 -13.42
C GLY A 144 -10.58 -2.83 -14.29
N SER A 145 -10.73 -2.44 -15.55
CA SER A 145 -9.63 -2.39 -16.51
C SER A 145 -8.93 -1.03 -16.51
N GLY A 146 -7.69 -1.00 -17.00
CA GLY A 146 -6.91 0.23 -17.18
C GLY A 146 -5.95 0.54 -16.05
N LEU A 147 -5.86 -0.30 -15.03
CA LEU A 147 -4.84 -0.21 -13.99
C LEU A 147 -3.45 -0.56 -14.54
N PRO A 148 -2.35 -0.10 -13.91
CA PRO A 148 -0.98 -0.24 -14.42
C PRO A 148 -0.43 -1.66 -14.24
N ILE A 149 -1.12 -2.67 -14.77
CA ILE A 149 -0.72 -4.08 -14.69
C ILE A 149 0.43 -4.33 -15.67
N VAL A 150 1.54 -4.87 -15.17
CA VAL A 150 2.73 -5.22 -15.96
C VAL A 150 2.72 -6.70 -16.37
N GLY A 151 2.07 -7.55 -15.58
CA GLY A 151 1.97 -8.97 -15.89
C GLY A 151 1.28 -9.76 -14.79
N GLU A 152 1.17 -11.06 -15.01
CA GLU A 152 0.60 -12.02 -14.08
C GLU A 152 1.59 -13.15 -13.76
N TRP A 153 1.48 -13.72 -12.55
CA TRP A 153 2.33 -14.85 -12.15
C TRP A 153 1.58 -16.17 -12.01
N GLY A 154 0.24 -16.15 -12.01
CA GLY A 154 -0.57 -17.36 -11.87
C GLY A 154 -0.52 -18.25 -13.11
N ASP A 155 -0.71 -19.55 -12.94
CA ASP A 155 -0.93 -20.46 -14.06
C ASP A 155 -2.43 -20.58 -14.32
N VAL A 156 -2.89 -20.09 -15.47
CA VAL A 156 -4.30 -20.18 -15.90
C VAL A 156 -4.81 -21.62 -16.02
N ASN A 157 -3.92 -22.62 -16.09
CA ASN A 157 -4.25 -24.04 -16.16
C ASN A 157 -4.28 -24.71 -14.78
N ASP A 158 -3.83 -24.04 -13.74
CA ASP A 158 -3.87 -24.50 -12.35
C ASP A 158 -4.48 -23.41 -11.46
N PRO A 159 -5.80 -23.20 -11.54
CA PRO A 159 -6.49 -22.13 -10.80
C PRO A 159 -6.42 -22.31 -9.27
N ASP A 160 -6.12 -23.51 -8.79
CA ASP A 160 -6.01 -23.84 -7.36
C ASP A 160 -4.56 -24.14 -6.93
N GLY A 161 -3.61 -24.16 -7.88
CA GLY A 161 -2.25 -24.64 -7.69
C GLY A 161 -1.19 -23.55 -7.64
N GLY A 162 -0.36 -23.68 -6.70
CA GLY A 162 1.11 -23.56 -6.73
C GLY A 162 1.71 -22.20 -6.71
N SER A 163 1.23 -21.09 -6.86
CA SER A 163 1.89 -19.78 -6.72
C SER A 163 0.90 -18.72 -6.23
N LYS A 164 0.35 -18.93 -5.08
CA LYS A 164 -0.43 -17.90 -4.37
C LYS A 164 0.41 -17.33 -3.24
N LEU A 165 0.11 -16.10 -2.86
CA LEU A 165 0.64 -15.51 -1.65
C LEU A 165 0.14 -16.29 -0.42
N SER A 166 1.02 -16.49 0.56
CA SER A 166 0.65 -17.18 1.80
C SER A 166 -0.21 -16.27 2.67
N ASN A 167 -1.37 -16.76 3.11
CA ASN A 167 -2.22 -16.01 4.05
C ASN A 167 -1.55 -15.84 5.43
N GLY A 168 -0.61 -16.72 5.80
CA GLY A 168 0.13 -16.67 7.06
C GLY A 168 1.51 -16.02 6.96
N GLY A 169 1.77 -15.28 5.90
CA GLY A 169 3.06 -14.61 5.70
C GLY A 169 4.09 -15.44 4.96
N GLU A 170 4.99 -14.77 4.27
CA GLU A 170 6.15 -15.34 3.58
C GLU A 170 7.15 -14.25 3.16
N THR A 171 8.29 -14.69 2.64
CA THR A 171 9.34 -13.79 2.14
C THR A 171 9.02 -13.30 0.72
N ILE A 172 9.15 -12.00 0.49
CA ILE A 172 9.17 -11.39 -0.85
C ILE A 172 10.58 -10.88 -1.11
N THR A 173 11.19 -11.34 -2.20
CA THR A 173 12.51 -10.85 -2.63
C THR A 173 12.44 -10.22 -4.00
N ILE A 174 12.90 -8.97 -4.12
CA ILE A 174 13.06 -8.26 -5.39
C ILE A 174 14.55 -8.13 -5.70
N THR A 175 14.95 -8.58 -6.89
CA THR A 175 16.34 -8.61 -7.32
C THR A 175 16.51 -7.83 -8.62
N ALA A 176 17.47 -6.91 -8.64
CA ALA A 176 17.85 -6.17 -9.85
C ALA A 176 18.51 -7.08 -10.88
N VAL A 177 18.51 -6.62 -12.12
CA VAL A 177 19.34 -7.21 -13.17
C VAL A 177 20.80 -7.26 -12.72
N GLY A 178 21.38 -8.46 -12.75
CA GLY A 178 22.76 -8.67 -12.24
C GLY A 178 22.84 -9.24 -10.83
N GLY A 179 21.68 -9.47 -10.17
CA GLY A 179 21.58 -10.25 -8.93
C GLY A 179 21.72 -9.43 -7.64
N ALA A 180 21.76 -8.12 -7.70
CA ALA A 180 21.72 -7.29 -6.50
C ALA A 180 20.30 -7.30 -5.90
N VAL A 181 20.18 -7.58 -4.60
CA VAL A 181 18.90 -7.50 -3.90
C VAL A 181 18.47 -6.03 -3.76
N ILE A 182 17.26 -5.70 -4.23
CA ILE A 182 16.60 -4.41 -4.06
C ILE A 182 15.89 -4.41 -2.70
N GLN A 183 15.02 -5.41 -2.46
CA GLN A 183 14.33 -5.64 -1.20
C GLN A 183 14.24 -7.14 -0.94
N SER A 184 14.30 -7.55 0.33
CA SER A 184 13.97 -8.89 0.78
C SER A 184 13.44 -8.76 2.20
N PHE A 185 12.17 -9.12 2.40
CA PHE A 185 11.48 -8.97 3.68
C PHE A 185 10.36 -10.00 3.82
N ASP A 186 9.99 -10.27 5.05
CA ASP A 186 8.84 -11.12 5.39
C ASP A 186 7.64 -10.22 5.69
N TYR A 187 6.46 -10.50 5.12
CA TYR A 187 5.20 -10.03 5.64
C TYR A 187 4.54 -11.14 6.47
N ASP A 188 3.60 -10.79 7.36
CA ASP A 188 2.97 -11.74 8.28
C ASP A 188 1.51 -11.30 8.56
N ASP A 189 0.68 -12.20 9.11
CA ASP A 189 -0.69 -11.95 9.56
C ASP A 189 -0.80 -11.83 11.09
N ASP A 190 0.31 -12.05 11.84
CA ASP A 190 0.30 -12.07 13.30
C ASP A 190 0.06 -10.68 13.90
N THR A 191 -1.19 -10.44 14.28
CA THR A 191 -1.62 -9.18 14.95
C THR A 191 -0.96 -8.97 16.31
N ALA A 192 -0.48 -10.03 16.98
CA ALA A 192 0.26 -9.90 18.24
C ALA A 192 1.65 -9.28 18.03
N LEU A 193 2.21 -9.39 16.83
CA LEU A 193 3.43 -8.72 16.40
C LEU A 193 3.18 -7.31 15.87
N GLY A 194 1.90 -6.92 15.70
CA GLY A 194 1.49 -5.58 15.25
C GLY A 194 1.13 -5.48 13.76
N TRP A 195 0.98 -6.61 13.06
CA TRP A 195 0.54 -6.60 11.66
C TRP A 195 -0.92 -6.15 11.53
N PRO A 196 -1.29 -5.44 10.45
CA PRO A 196 -2.63 -4.91 10.25
C PRO A 196 -3.69 -6.01 10.08
N SER A 197 -4.59 -6.16 11.04
CA SER A 197 -5.57 -7.25 11.10
C SER A 197 -6.58 -7.29 9.95
N LEU A 198 -6.89 -6.15 9.35
CA LEU A 198 -7.88 -6.07 8.27
C LEU A 198 -7.33 -6.54 6.92
N ALA A 199 -6.00 -6.67 6.78
CA ALA A 199 -5.38 -7.22 5.59
C ALA A 199 -5.51 -8.75 5.52
N ASP A 200 -5.89 -9.41 6.64
CA ASP A 200 -6.09 -10.85 6.72
C ASP A 200 -7.57 -11.23 6.46
N GLY A 201 -7.93 -11.34 5.17
CA GLY A 201 -9.22 -11.86 4.71
C GLY A 201 -10.42 -10.92 4.83
N SER A 202 -10.24 -9.69 5.35
CA SER A 202 -11.33 -8.70 5.40
C SER A 202 -11.45 -7.89 4.11
N GLY A 203 -10.56 -8.12 3.15
CA GLY A 203 -10.54 -7.48 1.83
C GLY A 203 -9.62 -6.30 1.71
N GLN A 204 -9.12 -5.74 2.81
CA GLN A 204 -8.09 -4.73 2.78
C GLN A 204 -6.73 -5.34 2.41
N SER A 205 -5.82 -4.51 1.90
CA SER A 205 -4.43 -4.85 1.62
C SER A 205 -3.50 -4.32 2.70
N LEU A 206 -2.24 -4.76 2.68
CA LEU A 206 -1.14 -4.07 3.35
C LEU A 206 -0.67 -2.93 2.45
N VAL A 207 -0.73 -1.71 2.94
CA VAL A 207 -0.23 -0.50 2.26
C VAL A 207 0.97 0.04 3.03
N LEU A 208 2.07 0.28 2.33
CA LEU A 208 3.30 0.81 2.92
C LEU A 208 3.08 2.26 3.37
N ARG A 209 3.41 2.56 4.62
CA ARG A 209 3.38 3.93 5.15
C ARG A 209 4.57 4.71 4.62
N ASP A 210 4.31 5.92 4.12
CA ASP A 210 5.35 6.83 3.65
C ASP A 210 6.41 6.13 2.76
N PRO A 211 6.02 5.62 1.58
CA PRO A 211 6.95 4.94 0.67
C PRO A 211 8.19 5.76 0.33
N LEU A 212 8.05 7.10 0.29
CA LEU A 212 9.15 8.02 -0.05
C LEU A 212 10.26 8.03 1.01
N SER A 213 9.95 7.69 2.26
CA SER A 213 10.98 7.52 3.31
C SER A 213 11.76 6.21 3.18
N SER A 214 11.35 5.32 2.28
CA SER A 214 11.92 3.97 2.10
C SER A 214 11.99 3.22 3.44
N PRO A 215 10.83 2.99 4.10
CA PRO A 215 10.80 2.32 5.39
C PRO A 215 11.23 0.85 5.27
N ASP A 216 11.57 0.22 6.39
CA ASP A 216 11.86 -1.21 6.43
C ASP A 216 10.57 -2.03 6.28
N ASN A 217 10.37 -2.65 5.13
CA ASN A 217 9.20 -3.45 4.79
C ASN A 217 9.03 -4.71 5.67
N GLY A 218 10.08 -5.18 6.36
CA GLY A 218 9.99 -6.29 7.30
C GLY A 218 9.42 -5.92 8.68
N LEU A 219 9.09 -4.65 8.92
CA LEU A 219 8.54 -4.19 10.19
C LEU A 219 7.03 -3.94 10.08
N PRO A 220 6.21 -4.51 10.98
CA PRO A 220 4.75 -4.30 10.98
C PRO A 220 4.36 -2.82 11.03
N ILE A 221 5.12 -1.99 11.76
CA ILE A 221 4.87 -0.56 11.87
C ILE A 221 4.99 0.19 10.54
N SER A 222 5.69 -0.38 9.57
CA SER A 222 5.82 0.19 8.22
C SER A 222 4.55 0.00 7.38
N TRP A 223 3.61 -0.82 7.84
CA TRP A 223 2.40 -1.15 7.12
C TRP A 223 1.14 -0.65 7.83
N ARG A 224 0.10 -0.42 7.07
CA ARG A 224 -1.28 -0.20 7.49
C ARG A 224 -2.22 -1.02 6.62
N SER A 225 -3.45 -1.21 7.08
CA SER A 225 -4.50 -1.66 6.17
C SER A 225 -4.89 -0.54 5.22
N SER A 226 -5.26 -0.88 3.98
CA SER A 226 -5.91 0.07 3.08
C SER A 226 -7.19 0.62 3.70
N VAL A 227 -7.61 1.83 3.34
CA VAL A 227 -8.91 2.40 3.74
C VAL A 227 -10.03 1.74 2.93
N ALA A 228 -9.78 1.47 1.65
CA ALA A 228 -10.71 0.75 0.79
C ALA A 228 -10.79 -0.72 1.15
N GLY A 229 -12.00 -1.27 1.20
CA GLY A 229 -12.26 -2.67 1.53
C GLY A 229 -11.87 -3.69 0.45
N GLN A 230 -11.11 -3.28 -0.56
CA GLN A 230 -10.57 -4.16 -1.62
C GLN A 230 -9.15 -3.78 -2.02
N GLY A 231 -8.42 -3.06 -1.14
CA GLY A 231 -7.13 -2.48 -1.50
C GLY A 231 -7.25 -1.22 -2.35
N THR A 232 -6.10 -0.70 -2.77
CA THR A 232 -5.97 0.56 -3.53
C THR A 232 -5.04 0.40 -4.75
N PRO A 233 -5.15 -0.69 -5.53
CA PRO A 233 -4.19 -1.00 -6.58
C PRO A 233 -4.09 0.11 -7.62
N GLY A 234 -2.88 0.52 -7.93
CA GLY A 234 -2.58 1.59 -8.89
C GLY A 234 -2.80 2.99 -8.37
N VAL A 235 -3.13 3.14 -7.09
CA VAL A 235 -3.34 4.44 -6.45
C VAL A 235 -2.14 4.74 -5.55
N VAL A 236 -1.27 5.59 -6.02
CA VAL A 236 -0.16 6.10 -5.22
C VAL A 236 -0.70 7.21 -4.33
N THR A 237 -0.93 6.90 -3.07
CA THR A 237 -1.35 7.89 -2.06
C THR A 237 -0.22 8.13 -1.08
N GLU A 238 0.08 9.40 -0.82
CA GLU A 238 1.10 9.77 0.14
C GLU A 238 0.57 9.64 1.58
N ASP A 239 -0.76 9.78 1.77
CA ASP A 239 -1.36 9.77 3.09
C ASP A 239 -2.81 9.18 3.10
N VAL A 240 -3.28 8.90 4.31
CA VAL A 240 -4.62 8.36 4.58
C VAL A 240 -5.72 9.33 4.16
N TYR A 241 -5.49 10.65 4.23
CA TYR A 241 -6.48 11.63 3.83
C TYR A 241 -6.77 11.55 2.32
N GLN A 242 -5.72 11.48 1.52
CA GLN A 242 -5.83 11.38 0.06
C GLN A 242 -6.56 10.09 -0.34
N GLU A 243 -6.20 8.94 0.25
CA GLU A 243 -6.90 7.68 0.01
C GLU A 243 -8.39 7.78 0.39
N TRP A 244 -8.69 8.35 1.55
CA TRP A 244 -10.06 8.54 2.02
C TRP A 244 -10.88 9.45 1.09
N THR A 245 -10.28 10.53 0.56
CA THR A 245 -10.98 11.41 -0.37
C THR A 245 -11.37 10.70 -1.67
N LEU A 246 -10.54 9.76 -2.16
CA LEU A 246 -10.85 8.96 -3.35
C LEU A 246 -12.06 8.03 -3.15
N LEU A 247 -12.39 7.65 -1.90
CA LEU A 247 -13.55 6.81 -1.58
C LEU A 247 -14.87 7.61 -1.56
N HIS A 248 -14.78 8.87 -1.19
CA HIS A 248 -15.98 9.70 -0.94
C HIS A 248 -16.31 10.65 -2.08
N PHE A 249 -15.32 11.12 -2.84
CA PHE A 249 -15.48 12.17 -3.83
C PHE A 249 -15.33 11.68 -5.26
N SER A 250 -16.19 12.18 -6.15
CA SER A 250 -16.05 11.98 -7.60
C SER A 250 -14.83 12.74 -8.14
N PRO A 251 -14.29 12.38 -9.34
CA PRO A 251 -13.17 13.10 -9.95
C PRO A 251 -13.37 14.59 -10.12
N ALA A 252 -14.61 15.05 -10.32
CA ALA A 252 -14.94 16.47 -10.41
C ALA A 252 -14.87 17.19 -9.06
N GLN A 253 -15.25 16.49 -7.97
CA GLN A 253 -15.16 17.00 -6.60
C GLN A 253 -13.74 17.00 -6.09
N LEU A 254 -12.93 16.00 -6.46
CA LEU A 254 -11.49 15.92 -6.13
C LEU A 254 -10.67 17.05 -6.74
N ALA A 255 -11.14 17.63 -7.87
CA ALA A 255 -10.49 18.77 -8.51
C ALA A 255 -10.83 20.12 -7.85
N ASP A 256 -11.66 20.15 -6.81
CA ASP A 256 -12.09 21.35 -6.11
C ASP A 256 -11.78 21.27 -4.62
N ASP A 257 -10.74 21.96 -4.18
CA ASP A 257 -10.30 22.00 -2.77
C ASP A 257 -11.37 22.58 -1.83
N LEU A 258 -12.35 23.33 -2.34
CA LEU A 258 -13.48 23.81 -1.54
C LEU A 258 -14.50 22.71 -1.23
N VAL A 259 -14.37 21.55 -1.89
CA VAL A 259 -15.22 20.37 -1.69
C VAL A 259 -14.43 19.25 -1.01
N SER A 260 -13.27 18.91 -1.55
CA SER A 260 -12.46 17.76 -1.08
C SER A 260 -11.25 18.13 -0.24
N GLY A 261 -10.98 19.41 -0.02
CA GLY A 261 -9.88 19.86 0.83
C GLY A 261 -10.11 19.56 2.31
N PRO A 262 -9.05 19.47 3.14
CA PRO A 262 -9.16 19.03 4.53
C PRO A 262 -9.97 19.96 5.44
N THR A 263 -10.09 21.23 5.08
CA THR A 263 -10.89 22.24 5.80
C THR A 263 -12.23 22.53 5.14
N ALA A 264 -12.59 21.80 4.07
CA ALA A 264 -13.90 21.92 3.44
C ALA A 264 -14.96 21.19 4.29
N ASP A 265 -16.21 21.68 4.16
CA ASP A 265 -17.41 21.14 4.79
C ASP A 265 -18.50 21.10 3.68
N PRO A 266 -18.49 20.08 2.81
CA PRO A 266 -19.33 20.04 1.62
C PRO A 266 -20.80 19.74 1.90
N ASP A 267 -21.13 19.09 3.02
CA ASP A 267 -22.52 18.79 3.42
C ASP A 267 -23.12 19.86 4.35
N GLY A 268 -22.29 20.77 4.87
CA GLY A 268 -22.74 21.96 5.61
C GLY A 268 -23.13 21.70 7.05
N ASP A 269 -22.65 20.62 7.68
CA ASP A 269 -22.99 20.27 9.07
C ASP A 269 -22.06 20.93 10.11
N GLY A 270 -21.01 21.61 9.65
CA GLY A 270 -20.03 22.31 10.47
C GLY A 270 -18.84 21.45 10.89
N ILE A 271 -18.68 20.23 10.33
CA ILE A 271 -17.54 19.36 10.55
C ILE A 271 -16.69 19.35 9.28
N GLU A 272 -15.43 19.74 9.39
CA GLU A 272 -14.49 19.74 8.26
C GLU A 272 -14.06 18.31 7.90
N ASN A 273 -13.80 18.05 6.62
CA ASN A 273 -13.41 16.74 6.07
C ASN A 273 -12.29 16.05 6.88
N ALA A 274 -11.27 16.78 7.32
CA ALA A 274 -10.18 16.21 8.14
C ALA A 274 -10.68 15.71 9.50
N ILE A 275 -11.68 16.37 10.07
CA ILE A 275 -12.29 15.94 11.33
C ILE A 275 -13.15 14.70 11.09
N GLU A 276 -13.89 14.66 9.99
CA GLU A 276 -14.70 13.50 9.62
C GLU A 276 -13.84 12.27 9.36
N LEU A 277 -12.74 12.41 8.61
CA LEU A 277 -11.78 11.33 8.47
C LEU A 277 -11.33 10.81 9.84
N ALA A 278 -10.94 11.73 10.74
CA ALA A 278 -10.41 11.36 12.07
C ALA A 278 -11.46 10.70 12.96
N LEU A 279 -12.71 11.18 12.91
CA LEU A 279 -13.83 10.75 13.76
C LEU A 279 -14.79 9.77 13.09
N VAL A 280 -14.42 9.25 11.91
CA VAL A 280 -15.21 8.24 11.16
C VAL A 280 -16.54 8.79 10.64
N GLY A 281 -16.52 10.04 10.16
CA GLY A 281 -17.65 10.69 9.49
C GLY A 281 -17.72 10.39 8.00
N ASP A 282 -18.81 10.84 7.38
CA ASP A 282 -19.03 10.81 5.92
C ASP A 282 -19.14 12.26 5.41
N PRO A 283 -18.21 12.76 4.59
CA PRO A 283 -18.12 14.17 4.21
C PRO A 283 -19.28 14.65 3.31
N LEU A 284 -20.16 13.75 2.92
CA LEU A 284 -21.32 14.06 2.06
C LEU A 284 -22.66 13.79 2.77
N VAL A 285 -22.64 13.45 4.06
CA VAL A 285 -23.84 13.11 4.85
C VAL A 285 -23.83 13.86 6.17
N ALA A 286 -24.51 14.99 6.23
CA ALA A 286 -24.58 15.83 7.42
C ALA A 286 -24.99 15.04 8.69
N SER A 287 -24.10 14.91 9.65
CA SER A 287 -24.30 14.16 10.89
C SER A 287 -23.42 14.65 12.04
N LEU A 288 -24.03 15.07 13.12
CA LEU A 288 -23.34 15.43 14.35
C LEU A 288 -23.08 14.22 15.28
N GLU A 289 -23.45 13.01 14.88
CA GLU A 289 -23.30 11.79 15.69
C GLU A 289 -21.84 11.38 15.90
N VAL A 290 -20.95 11.80 14.98
CA VAL A 290 -19.50 11.57 15.08
C VAL A 290 -18.81 12.43 16.16
N LEU A 291 -19.47 13.51 16.61
CA LEU A 291 -18.86 14.41 17.58
C LEU A 291 -18.66 13.76 18.94
N PRO A 292 -17.52 14.04 19.59
CA PRO A 292 -17.19 13.48 20.90
C PRO A 292 -18.24 13.79 21.98
N GLY A 293 -18.68 12.76 22.70
CA GLY A 293 -19.55 12.90 23.86
C GLY A 293 -18.79 13.29 25.12
N ALA A 294 -19.08 14.47 25.67
CA ALA A 294 -18.51 14.95 26.94
C ALA A 294 -19.41 14.63 28.11
N THR A 295 -18.85 14.11 29.20
CA THR A 295 -19.57 13.81 30.43
C THR A 295 -18.80 14.29 31.65
N LEU A 296 -19.52 14.52 32.76
CA LEU A 296 -18.93 14.74 34.07
C LEU A 296 -19.05 13.45 34.89
N THR A 297 -17.91 12.84 35.20
CA THR A 297 -17.84 11.53 35.86
C THR A 297 -17.20 11.64 37.22
N ASN A 298 -17.86 11.08 38.26
CA ASN A 298 -17.35 11.06 39.60
C ASN A 298 -16.38 9.92 39.86
N TYR A 299 -15.20 10.22 40.34
CA TYR A 299 -14.18 9.26 40.73
C TYR A 299 -13.90 9.37 42.25
N SER A 300 -14.14 8.28 42.97
CA SER A 300 -13.86 8.17 44.39
C SER A 300 -12.48 7.57 44.71
N SER A 301 -11.83 6.95 43.73
CA SER A 301 -10.52 6.31 43.85
C SER A 301 -9.80 6.30 42.47
N GLY A 302 -8.51 5.99 42.45
CA GLY A 302 -7.73 5.95 41.20
C GLY A 302 -7.42 7.33 40.59
N VAL A 303 -7.62 8.40 41.37
CA VAL A 303 -7.38 9.81 41.01
C VAL A 303 -6.63 10.53 42.11
N PRO A 304 -5.86 11.59 41.79
CA PRO A 304 -5.14 12.36 42.80
C PRO A 304 -6.06 12.99 43.90
N VAL A 305 -7.23 13.46 43.46
CA VAL A 305 -8.25 14.06 44.34
C VAL A 305 -9.60 13.46 43.97
N PRO A 306 -10.33 12.83 44.91
CA PRO A 306 -11.70 12.38 44.63
C PRO A 306 -12.60 13.54 44.21
N GLY A 307 -13.46 13.32 43.21
CA GLY A 307 -14.35 14.36 42.69
C GLY A 307 -14.84 14.10 41.28
N ASP A 308 -15.48 15.12 40.72
CA ASP A 308 -16.01 15.07 39.37
C ASP A 308 -14.95 15.55 38.35
N TYR A 309 -14.77 14.80 37.28
CA TYR A 309 -13.82 15.08 36.20
C TYR A 309 -14.55 15.14 34.87
N LEU A 310 -14.12 16.03 33.97
CA LEU A 310 -14.52 15.93 32.56
C LEU A 310 -13.96 14.66 31.94
N THR A 311 -14.84 13.91 31.33
CA THR A 311 -14.53 12.74 30.50
C THR A 311 -15.05 12.94 29.08
N ILE A 312 -14.35 12.44 28.11
CA ILE A 312 -14.74 12.47 26.70
C ILE A 312 -14.61 11.07 26.13
N THR A 313 -15.64 10.62 25.43
CA THR A 313 -15.65 9.34 24.72
C THR A 313 -16.03 9.58 23.27
N PHE A 314 -15.27 9.00 22.35
CA PHE A 314 -15.55 9.10 20.92
C PHE A 314 -14.90 7.95 20.15
N GLN A 315 -15.40 7.70 18.94
CA GLN A 315 -14.79 6.80 17.99
C GLN A 315 -13.79 7.57 17.12
N ARG A 316 -12.68 6.94 16.79
CA ARG A 316 -11.69 7.50 15.88
C ARG A 316 -11.04 6.41 15.03
N ARG A 317 -10.44 6.79 13.93
CA ARG A 317 -9.53 5.90 13.19
C ARG A 317 -8.26 5.65 14.01
N ARG A 318 -7.74 4.43 13.94
CA ARG A 318 -6.48 4.04 14.60
C ARG A 318 -5.28 4.60 13.85
N ASP A 319 -5.37 4.60 12.53
CA ASP A 319 -4.36 5.15 11.64
C ASP A 319 -4.88 6.44 11.01
N LEU A 320 -4.22 7.53 11.29
CA LEU A 320 -4.54 8.86 10.79
C LEU A 320 -3.55 9.34 9.74
N GLY A 321 -2.52 8.51 9.40
CA GLY A 321 -1.47 8.91 8.47
C GLY A 321 -0.80 10.22 8.88
N GLY A 322 -0.90 11.25 8.04
CA GLY A 322 -0.40 12.59 8.31
C GLY A 322 -1.25 13.44 9.26
N LEU A 323 -2.39 12.93 9.77
CA LEU A 323 -3.24 13.65 10.72
C LEU A 323 -2.88 13.30 12.17
N THR A 324 -3.04 14.27 13.06
CA THR A 324 -3.04 14.02 14.52
C THR A 324 -4.38 14.42 15.13
N ALA A 325 -4.90 13.59 16.04
CA ALA A 325 -6.10 13.89 16.82
C ALA A 325 -5.73 13.89 18.30
N LEU A 326 -5.72 15.08 18.92
CA LEU A 326 -5.33 15.29 20.31
C LEU A 326 -6.53 15.68 21.15
N VAL A 327 -6.68 15.03 22.30
CA VAL A 327 -7.65 15.44 23.34
C VAL A 327 -6.98 16.47 24.24
N GLN A 328 -7.56 17.67 24.28
CA GLN A 328 -7.00 18.78 25.04
C GLN A 328 -8.00 19.30 26.07
N PHE A 329 -7.46 19.77 27.20
CA PHE A 329 -8.21 20.35 28.31
C PHE A 329 -7.73 21.77 28.59
N SER A 330 -8.66 22.64 29.01
CA SER A 330 -8.37 24.04 29.36
C SER A 330 -9.20 24.50 30.54
N SER A 331 -8.74 25.54 31.24
CA SER A 331 -9.48 26.27 32.27
C SER A 331 -10.00 27.63 31.83
N ASP A 332 -9.50 28.15 30.69
CA ASP A 332 -9.73 29.53 30.24
C ASP A 332 -10.03 29.67 28.75
N LEU A 333 -10.03 28.56 27.98
CA LEU A 333 -10.17 28.52 26.53
C LEU A 333 -8.99 29.14 25.73
N VAL A 334 -7.92 29.51 26.40
CA VAL A 334 -6.73 30.11 25.81
C VAL A 334 -5.57 29.11 25.86
N ASP A 335 -5.25 28.63 27.06
CA ASP A 335 -4.19 27.66 27.26
C ASP A 335 -4.76 26.24 27.25
N TRP A 336 -4.35 25.46 26.25
CA TRP A 336 -4.77 24.08 26.06
C TRP A 336 -3.64 23.12 26.37
N SER A 337 -3.94 22.02 27.02
CA SER A 337 -3.00 20.98 27.41
C SER A 337 -3.53 19.60 26.98
N ASP A 338 -2.66 18.79 26.43
CA ASP A 338 -2.87 17.37 26.07
C ASP A 338 -2.66 16.41 27.25
N SER A 339 -2.71 16.92 28.48
CA SER A 339 -2.45 16.18 29.71
C SER A 339 -3.56 15.19 30.14
N GLY A 340 -4.51 14.87 29.24
CA GLY A 340 -5.58 13.90 29.51
C GLY A 340 -5.05 12.50 29.82
N VAL A 341 -5.77 11.77 30.68
CA VAL A 341 -5.49 10.37 31.02
C VAL A 341 -6.36 9.48 30.17
N ALA A 342 -5.76 8.66 29.32
CA ALA A 342 -6.48 7.61 28.60
C ALA A 342 -6.98 6.55 29.61
N LEU A 343 -8.29 6.30 29.61
CA LEU A 343 -8.93 5.34 30.49
C LEU A 343 -9.21 4.02 29.79
N THR A 344 -9.76 4.09 28.59
CA THR A 344 -10.06 2.92 27.76
C THR A 344 -9.71 3.18 26.31
N VAL A 345 -9.26 2.14 25.64
CA VAL A 345 -9.12 2.05 24.20
C VAL A 345 -9.73 0.72 23.80
N ILE A 346 -10.81 0.75 23.03
CA ILE A 346 -11.54 -0.44 22.60
C ILE A 346 -11.48 -0.51 21.10
N ASP A 347 -10.69 -1.45 20.59
CA ASP A 347 -10.59 -1.76 19.17
C ASP A 347 -11.93 -2.31 18.65
N GLN A 348 -12.43 -1.78 17.54
CA GLN A 348 -13.67 -2.20 16.91
C GLN A 348 -13.46 -3.33 15.87
N GLY A 349 -12.20 -3.64 15.53
CA GLY A 349 -11.85 -4.67 14.54
C GLY A 349 -12.03 -4.23 13.07
N ASP A 350 -12.33 -2.95 12.83
CA ASP A 350 -12.59 -2.36 11.50
C ASP A 350 -11.62 -1.19 11.18
N GLY A 351 -10.49 -1.12 11.87
CA GLY A 351 -9.55 0.00 11.75
C GLY A 351 -9.92 1.22 12.57
N THR A 352 -10.99 1.14 13.37
CA THR A 352 -11.41 2.19 14.29
C THR A 352 -11.32 1.74 15.74
N GLU A 353 -11.35 2.70 16.66
CA GLU A 353 -11.34 2.44 18.10
C GLU A 353 -12.24 3.44 18.83
N ILE A 354 -12.84 3.00 19.93
CA ILE A 354 -13.54 3.88 20.88
C ILE A 354 -12.57 4.21 22.00
N VAL A 355 -12.31 5.49 22.18
CA VAL A 355 -11.39 5.99 23.21
C VAL A 355 -12.13 6.81 24.26
N THR A 356 -11.70 6.66 25.52
CA THR A 356 -12.18 7.48 26.62
C THR A 356 -11.00 8.13 27.33
N TYR A 357 -11.04 9.45 27.43
CA TYR A 357 -10.05 10.25 28.15
C TYR A 357 -10.70 10.98 29.33
N ARG A 358 -9.94 11.18 30.39
CA ARG A 358 -10.32 11.94 31.58
C ARG A 358 -9.35 13.12 31.77
N ASP A 359 -9.89 14.27 32.16
CA ASP A 359 -9.08 15.40 32.65
C ASP A 359 -8.20 14.99 33.84
N THR A 360 -7.06 15.61 33.99
CA THR A 360 -6.20 15.46 35.17
C THR A 360 -6.66 16.31 36.35
N GLN A 361 -7.51 17.31 36.12
CA GLN A 361 -8.02 18.23 37.15
C GLN A 361 -9.52 18.02 37.40
N THR A 362 -9.93 18.20 38.66
CA THR A 362 -11.35 18.13 39.06
C THR A 362 -12.11 19.36 38.55
N ALA A 363 -13.37 19.16 38.18
CA ALA A 363 -14.27 20.23 37.76
C ALA A 363 -14.86 21.04 38.97
N PHE A 364 -14.51 20.70 40.20
CA PHE A 364 -15.16 21.23 41.40
C PHE A 364 -14.78 22.67 41.76
N SER A 365 -13.61 23.14 41.36
CA SER A 365 -13.09 24.45 41.78
C SER A 365 -12.84 25.43 40.64
N GLN A 366 -12.92 24.98 39.40
CA GLN A 366 -12.64 25.80 38.23
C GLN A 366 -13.50 25.36 37.05
N ARG A 367 -13.77 26.27 36.11
CA ARG A 367 -14.35 25.92 34.83
C ARG A 367 -13.33 25.05 34.10
N ARG A 368 -13.81 23.95 33.52
CA ARG A 368 -13.01 23.07 32.69
C ARG A 368 -13.65 22.95 31.30
N PHE A 369 -12.83 22.98 30.29
CA PHE A 369 -13.20 22.83 28.90
C PHE A 369 -12.39 21.69 28.30
N LEU A 370 -12.92 21.06 27.28
CA LEU A 370 -12.24 20.03 26.49
C LEU A 370 -12.51 20.24 25.02
N ARG A 371 -11.58 19.75 24.21
CA ARG A 371 -11.75 19.66 22.76
C ARG A 371 -11.00 18.44 22.22
N VAL A 372 -11.38 17.98 21.03
CA VAL A 372 -10.54 17.18 20.14
C VAL A 372 -10.00 18.14 19.09
N GLN A 373 -8.69 18.20 18.95
CA GLN A 373 -8.02 18.99 17.94
C GLN A 373 -7.46 18.03 16.89
N VAL A 374 -7.90 18.18 15.64
CA VAL A 374 -7.36 17.48 14.48
C VAL A 374 -6.46 18.45 13.72
N THR A 375 -5.26 17.99 13.36
CA THR A 375 -4.29 18.76 12.55
C THR A 375 -3.70 17.88 11.49
N LEU A 376 -3.57 18.40 10.27
CA LEU A 376 -2.82 17.81 9.19
C LEU A 376 -1.36 18.27 9.34
N ASN A 377 -0.40 17.33 9.36
CA ASN A 377 1.05 17.59 9.54
C ASN A 377 1.78 17.72 8.22
#